data_6ec8c54b6d81df565c398d95e313d3e0
#
_entry.id   6ec8c54b6d81df565c398d95e313d3e0
#
_cell.length_a   1.000
_cell.length_b   1.000
_cell.length_c   1.000
_cell.angle_alpha   90.00
_cell.angle_beta   90.00
_cell.angle_gamma   90.00
#
_symmetry.space_group_name_H-M   'P 1'
#
loop_
_entity.id
_entity.type
_entity.pdbx_description
1 polymer ?
#
loop_
_entity_poly.entity_id
_entity_poly.type
_entity_poly.pdbx_seq_one_letter_code
_entity_poly.pdbx_strand_id
1 'polypeptide(L)'
;MKKFKLLLCFLTTLIILSVPLGVLGASDNQKGSGIWVVKFKDTVSTSALSAEVKTVESKNNGELEPLTTTNSDYYTTKNPQIAEDMANSDAVEYVEESGYSYASLIPNDTFFAPTVTNAAPSTYQYAYDVLETSGIWDKTKGSKDVNIVVIDSGFTYDHEDGANIKPGKDYVTNGINDYDCSVHGTACAGIIGATFNNSMGIAGAAPDCNVTMLRCFKIVGNDVRGENDAIAAAIRDAVDIYHAKVISMSFGTQQNNKFLEEAVKYAYSKGVIMVAATGNTGDKIGLERNAVEYPASYNQVIGVGSVDREKNISSFSTQNKSTYVSAPGSSILSLSNPDKNNGNLYKSMNGTSLATPYVSSLAALALSIDPTMTSAEFRGILRSSSEDRGTKGYDYGYGYGVINYNNFFKVMSEKFLDVPDGEWYALSVYSLKDQGIIDGKSKYLFDPNGKVTRGEFVKILAKASQEDTASYKGTTSFIDVPVNEWYTEYVNWGVKNEIVKGFGNNLFKPEDPIQREEMAAMISRYVKSKNITLTKVTEKVVFKDDKNISDWARDDIYLLNESGVITGDTEGTFRPQDSTIRAETAAMIDRFLKNN
;
A
#
# COMPACT_ATOMS: atom_id res chain seq x y z
N MET A 1 -14.97 -28.89 4.84
CA MET A 1 -14.87 -27.61 5.61
C MET A 1 -13.79 -27.67 6.69
N LYS A 2 -13.68 -28.71 7.52
CA LYS A 2 -12.64 -28.81 8.60
C LYS A 2 -11.18 -28.89 8.07
N LYS A 3 -10.92 -29.61 6.98
CA LYS A 3 -9.58 -29.69 6.37
C LYS A 3 -9.07 -28.36 5.79
N PHE A 4 -9.99 -27.45 5.44
CA PHE A 4 -9.67 -26.15 4.87
C PHE A 4 -9.11 -25.14 5.90
N LYS A 5 -9.55 -25.23 7.18
CA LYS A 5 -9.10 -24.31 8.24
C LYS A 5 -7.67 -24.60 8.72
N LEU A 6 -7.26 -25.87 8.69
CA LEU A 6 -5.90 -26.26 9.14
C LEU A 6 -4.85 -26.02 8.04
N LEU A 7 -5.22 -26.18 6.77
CA LEU A 7 -4.32 -25.96 5.65
C LEU A 7 -3.82 -24.51 5.57
N LEU A 8 -4.66 -23.54 5.97
CA LEU A 8 -4.28 -22.13 5.97
C LEU A 8 -3.23 -21.82 7.06
N CYS A 9 -3.29 -22.47 8.22
CA CYS A 9 -2.27 -22.30 9.28
C CYS A 9 -0.94 -22.99 8.93
N PHE A 10 -0.95 -24.14 8.23
CA PHE A 10 0.26 -24.85 7.86
C PHE A 10 0.97 -24.30 6.61
N LEU A 11 0.24 -23.67 5.67
CA LEU A 11 0.89 -23.07 4.49
C LEU A 11 1.79 -21.88 4.86
N THR A 12 1.49 -21.15 5.92
CA THR A 12 2.36 -20.07 6.40
C THR A 12 3.66 -20.56 7.02
N THR A 13 3.67 -21.77 7.57
CA THR A 13 4.88 -22.36 8.21
C THR A 13 5.76 -23.12 7.19
N LEU A 14 5.19 -23.67 6.12
CA LEU A 14 5.96 -24.45 5.11
C LEU A 14 6.65 -23.57 4.05
N ILE A 15 6.16 -22.33 3.82
CA ILE A 15 6.76 -21.37 2.87
C ILE A 15 8.08 -20.78 3.39
N ILE A 16 8.37 -20.88 4.70
CA ILE A 16 9.61 -20.32 5.29
C ILE A 16 10.86 -21.18 5.00
N LEU A 17 10.73 -22.41 4.49
CA LEU A 17 11.85 -23.33 4.30
C LEU A 17 12.52 -23.31 2.89
N SER A 18 12.09 -22.44 1.97
CA SER A 18 12.63 -22.40 0.60
C SER A 18 13.00 -21.03 0.04
N VAL A 19 13.26 -20.03 0.90
CA VAL A 19 13.77 -18.72 0.44
C VAL A 19 15.27 -18.65 0.73
N PRO A 20 16.13 -18.37 -0.27
CA PRO A 20 17.56 -18.21 -0.03
C PRO A 20 17.84 -17.00 0.85
N LEU A 21 18.79 -17.16 1.78
CA LEU A 21 19.31 -16.09 2.64
C LEU A 21 19.69 -14.86 1.79
N GLY A 22 18.96 -13.76 1.96
CA GLY A 22 19.27 -12.51 1.26
C GLY A 22 18.37 -11.33 1.53
N VAL A 23 17.44 -11.39 2.50
CA VAL A 23 16.67 -10.22 2.92
C VAL A 23 16.69 -10.10 4.44
N LEU A 24 17.70 -9.42 4.95
CA LEU A 24 17.73 -8.91 6.32
C LEU A 24 16.78 -7.70 6.38
N GLY A 25 15.66 -7.84 7.12
CA GLY A 25 14.78 -6.70 7.38
C GLY A 25 13.29 -6.99 7.59
N ALA A 26 12.86 -8.26 7.61
CA ALA A 26 11.51 -8.56 8.13
C ALA A 26 11.58 -8.52 9.65
N SER A 27 10.82 -7.61 10.27
CA SER A 27 10.67 -7.52 11.73
C SER A 27 10.23 -8.89 12.28
N ASP A 28 10.73 -9.27 13.45
CA ASP A 28 10.40 -10.49 14.21
C ASP A 28 8.89 -10.67 14.49
N ASN A 29 8.07 -9.73 14.08
CA ASN A 29 6.62 -9.63 14.34
C ASN A 29 5.74 -10.63 13.56
N GLN A 30 6.32 -11.54 12.77
CA GLN A 30 5.56 -12.57 12.02
C GLN A 30 5.71 -13.99 12.57
N LYS A 31 6.44 -14.20 13.66
CA LYS A 31 6.48 -15.50 14.32
C LYS A 31 5.26 -15.65 15.23
N GLY A 32 4.47 -16.69 15.03
CA GLY A 32 3.43 -17.07 15.96
C GLY A 32 3.99 -17.29 17.37
N SER A 33 3.13 -17.23 18.38
CA SER A 33 3.52 -17.43 19.78
C SER A 33 3.94 -18.87 20.10
N GLY A 34 3.67 -19.80 19.18
CA GLY A 34 3.76 -21.24 19.44
C GLY A 34 2.71 -21.76 20.43
N ILE A 35 1.69 -20.95 20.71
CA ILE A 35 0.55 -21.27 21.56
C ILE A 35 -0.68 -21.33 20.65
N TRP A 36 -1.41 -22.41 20.67
CA TRP A 36 -2.68 -22.55 19.97
C TRP A 36 -3.85 -22.39 20.92
N VAL A 37 -4.88 -21.66 20.45
CA VAL A 37 -6.15 -21.48 21.15
C VAL A 37 -7.17 -22.41 20.49
N VAL A 38 -7.85 -23.21 21.31
CA VAL A 38 -8.91 -24.14 20.91
C VAL A 38 -10.23 -23.59 21.45
N LYS A 39 -11.17 -23.23 20.59
CA LYS A 39 -12.54 -22.86 20.98
C LYS A 39 -13.45 -24.06 20.75
N PHE A 40 -14.09 -24.52 21.82
CA PHE A 40 -15.15 -25.54 21.74
C PHE A 40 -16.49 -24.90 21.35
N LYS A 41 -17.35 -25.70 20.75
CA LYS A 41 -18.71 -25.24 20.38
C LYS A 41 -19.55 -25.06 21.63
N ASP A 42 -20.35 -24.03 21.70
CA ASP A 42 -21.27 -23.72 22.82
C ASP A 42 -22.31 -24.84 23.07
N THR A 43 -22.50 -25.74 22.13
CA THR A 43 -23.41 -26.89 22.21
C THR A 43 -22.79 -28.10 22.90
N VAL A 44 -21.50 -28.08 23.22
CA VAL A 44 -20.79 -29.20 23.87
C VAL A 44 -21.02 -29.12 25.40
N SER A 45 -21.54 -30.19 25.98
CA SER A 45 -21.70 -30.22 27.44
C SER A 45 -20.35 -30.28 28.16
N THR A 46 -20.26 -29.71 29.37
CA THR A 46 -19.04 -29.69 30.17
C THR A 46 -18.43 -31.09 30.37
N SER A 47 -19.28 -32.12 30.50
CA SER A 47 -18.82 -33.52 30.64
C SER A 47 -18.19 -34.07 29.34
N ALA A 48 -18.81 -33.76 28.21
CA ALA A 48 -18.28 -34.15 26.88
C ALA A 48 -16.96 -33.44 26.58
N LEU A 49 -16.89 -32.15 26.88
CA LEU A 49 -15.68 -31.33 26.73
C LEU A 49 -14.53 -31.91 27.59
N SER A 50 -14.76 -32.21 28.87
CA SER A 50 -13.75 -32.80 29.77
C SER A 50 -13.28 -34.18 29.28
N ALA A 51 -14.16 -34.99 28.67
CA ALA A 51 -13.79 -36.27 28.09
C ALA A 51 -12.92 -36.14 26.85
N GLU A 52 -13.26 -35.18 25.98
CA GLU A 52 -12.51 -34.87 24.75
C GLU A 52 -11.07 -34.37 25.08
N VAL A 53 -10.96 -33.42 26.00
CA VAL A 53 -9.68 -32.88 26.49
C VAL A 53 -8.79 -34.02 26.98
N LYS A 54 -9.28 -34.86 27.94
CA LYS A 54 -8.51 -35.98 28.48
C LYS A 54 -8.08 -36.99 27.41
N THR A 55 -8.93 -37.23 26.43
CA THR A 55 -8.63 -38.19 25.36
C THR A 55 -7.46 -37.70 24.54
N VAL A 56 -7.44 -36.42 24.14
CA VAL A 56 -6.39 -35.84 23.31
C VAL A 56 -5.10 -35.63 24.08
N GLU A 57 -5.17 -35.23 25.35
CA GLU A 57 -4.01 -35.14 26.26
C GLU A 57 -3.31 -36.47 26.42
N SER A 58 -4.07 -37.54 26.69
CA SER A 58 -3.52 -38.88 26.88
C SER A 58 -2.91 -39.47 25.59
N LYS A 59 -3.47 -39.14 24.44
CA LYS A 59 -2.96 -39.59 23.13
C LYS A 59 -1.64 -38.92 22.77
N ASN A 60 -1.48 -37.65 23.11
CA ASN A 60 -0.37 -36.81 22.64
C ASN A 60 0.69 -36.50 23.71
N ASN A 61 0.53 -37.02 24.91
CA ASN A 61 1.41 -36.77 26.05
C ASN A 61 1.66 -35.25 26.27
N GLY A 62 0.58 -34.46 26.28
CA GLY A 62 0.61 -32.99 26.39
C GLY A 62 -0.63 -32.48 27.09
N GLU A 63 -0.72 -31.20 27.34
CA GLU A 63 -1.77 -30.55 28.13
C GLU A 63 -2.57 -29.55 27.31
N LEU A 64 -3.88 -29.48 27.59
CA LEU A 64 -4.80 -28.43 27.18
C LEU A 64 -5.21 -27.66 28.45
N GLU A 65 -4.72 -26.43 28.53
CA GLU A 65 -5.00 -25.58 29.70
C GLU A 65 -6.21 -24.66 29.41
N PRO A 66 -7.19 -24.55 30.32
CA PRO A 66 -8.28 -23.61 30.12
C PRO A 66 -7.75 -22.17 30.15
N LEU A 67 -8.19 -21.36 29.18
CA LEU A 67 -7.72 -19.97 29.04
C LEU A 67 -8.13 -19.09 30.23
N THR A 68 -9.22 -19.46 30.93
CA THR A 68 -9.71 -18.75 32.12
C THR A 68 -9.99 -19.72 33.25
N THR A 69 -9.93 -19.24 34.48
CA THR A 69 -10.16 -20.05 35.71
C THR A 69 -11.63 -20.42 35.96
N THR A 70 -12.57 -19.86 35.21
CA THR A 70 -14.01 -20.10 35.35
C THR A 70 -14.64 -20.49 34.03
N ASN A 71 -15.18 -21.73 33.97
CA ASN A 71 -15.96 -22.27 32.83
C ASN A 71 -15.57 -21.72 31.45
N SER A 72 -14.43 -22.12 30.98
CA SER A 72 -13.93 -21.65 29.69
C SER A 72 -14.26 -22.65 28.59
N ASP A 73 -14.86 -22.18 27.50
CA ASP A 73 -14.94 -22.94 26.26
C ASP A 73 -13.65 -22.79 25.44
N TYR A 74 -12.67 -22.05 25.98
CA TYR A 74 -11.37 -21.78 25.36
C TYR A 74 -10.27 -22.50 26.14
N TYR A 75 -9.44 -23.21 25.42
CA TYR A 75 -8.25 -23.89 25.92
C TYR A 75 -7.02 -23.49 25.13
N THR A 76 -5.87 -23.61 25.75
CA THR A 76 -4.58 -23.35 25.09
C THR A 76 -3.67 -24.57 25.13
N THR A 77 -2.84 -24.74 24.13
CA THR A 77 -1.79 -25.76 24.09
C THR A 77 -0.55 -25.24 23.36
N LYS A 78 0.62 -25.70 23.83
CA LYS A 78 1.90 -25.49 23.10
C LYS A 78 2.27 -26.67 22.22
N ASN A 79 1.46 -27.72 22.23
CA ASN A 79 1.71 -28.93 21.46
C ASN A 79 0.99 -28.85 20.10
N PRO A 80 1.71 -28.73 18.96
CA PRO A 80 1.11 -28.62 17.66
C PRO A 80 0.28 -29.85 17.26
N GLN A 81 0.62 -31.03 17.76
CA GLN A 81 -0.15 -32.25 17.48
C GLN A 81 -1.50 -32.24 18.18
N ILE A 82 -1.57 -31.71 19.41
CA ILE A 82 -2.86 -31.50 20.11
C ILE A 82 -3.70 -30.48 19.32
N ALA A 83 -3.11 -29.39 18.86
CA ALA A 83 -3.81 -28.40 18.05
C ALA A 83 -4.38 -29.01 16.75
N GLU A 84 -3.60 -29.87 16.06
CA GLU A 84 -4.04 -30.57 14.87
C GLU A 84 -5.17 -31.57 15.15
N ASP A 85 -5.05 -32.37 16.21
CA ASP A 85 -6.09 -33.33 16.58
C ASP A 85 -7.39 -32.60 17.00
N MET A 86 -7.29 -31.48 17.73
CA MET A 86 -8.42 -30.65 18.10
C MET A 86 -9.09 -29.99 16.89
N ALA A 87 -8.34 -29.54 15.90
CA ALA A 87 -8.90 -28.97 14.67
C ALA A 87 -9.74 -29.97 13.86
N ASN A 88 -9.51 -31.28 14.07
CA ASN A 88 -10.27 -32.35 13.44
C ASN A 88 -11.44 -32.87 14.29
N SER A 89 -11.61 -32.39 15.53
CA SER A 89 -12.70 -32.79 16.42
C SER A 89 -14.02 -32.12 16.07
N ASP A 90 -15.12 -32.92 16.13
CA ASP A 90 -16.46 -32.39 15.92
C ASP A 90 -16.95 -31.49 17.06
N ALA A 91 -16.32 -31.53 18.22
CA ALA A 91 -16.63 -30.70 19.37
C ALA A 91 -16.03 -29.29 19.28
N VAL A 92 -15.05 -29.07 18.38
CA VAL A 92 -14.31 -27.83 18.27
C VAL A 92 -14.93 -26.91 17.20
N GLU A 93 -15.02 -25.63 17.52
CA GLU A 93 -15.48 -24.61 16.62
C GLU A 93 -14.33 -24.13 15.71
N TYR A 94 -13.19 -23.79 16.33
CA TYR A 94 -11.94 -23.47 15.62
C TYR A 94 -10.71 -23.72 16.49
N VAL A 95 -9.56 -23.81 15.82
CA VAL A 95 -8.22 -23.78 16.42
C VAL A 95 -7.42 -22.72 15.68
N GLU A 96 -6.80 -21.81 16.41
CA GLU A 96 -5.93 -20.78 15.84
C GLU A 96 -4.64 -20.60 16.65
N GLU A 97 -3.55 -20.21 16.02
CA GLU A 97 -2.34 -19.86 16.74
C GLU A 97 -2.49 -18.48 17.35
N SER A 98 -2.20 -18.37 18.66
CA SER A 98 -2.18 -17.09 19.35
C SER A 98 -1.03 -16.23 18.83
N GLY A 99 -1.34 -15.02 18.39
CA GLY A 99 -0.34 -14.03 18.01
C GLY A 99 0.17 -13.23 19.22
N TYR A 100 1.09 -12.32 18.97
CA TYR A 100 1.51 -11.31 19.94
C TYR A 100 0.76 -10.01 19.68
N SER A 101 0.34 -9.34 20.75
CA SER A 101 -0.09 -7.94 20.70
C SER A 101 1.06 -7.08 21.21
N TYR A 102 1.45 -6.11 20.41
CA TYR A 102 2.52 -5.18 20.76
C TYR A 102 1.91 -3.83 21.14
N ALA A 103 2.48 -3.19 22.18
CA ALA A 103 2.17 -1.80 22.43
C ALA A 103 2.78 -0.95 21.32
N SER A 104 1.96 -0.08 20.71
CA SER A 104 2.45 0.85 19.67
C SER A 104 3.54 1.75 20.22
N LEU A 105 4.60 1.97 19.43
CA LEU A 105 5.68 2.88 19.79
C LEU A 105 5.14 4.31 19.88
N ILE A 106 5.19 4.87 21.09
CA ILE A 106 4.89 6.27 21.35
C ILE A 106 6.22 6.96 21.66
N PRO A 107 6.63 7.96 20.88
CA PRO A 107 7.86 8.71 21.15
C PRO A 107 7.84 9.36 22.54
N ASN A 108 9.00 9.40 23.19
CA ASN A 108 9.16 10.01 24.50
C ASN A 108 9.61 11.49 24.43
N ASP A 109 9.60 12.08 23.25
CA ASP A 109 10.00 13.45 22.99
C ASP A 109 9.07 14.41 23.73
N THR A 110 9.66 15.45 24.35
CA THR A 110 8.99 16.32 25.33
C THR A 110 7.67 16.94 24.82
N PHE A 111 7.62 17.29 23.54
CA PHE A 111 6.45 17.93 22.92
C PHE A 111 5.66 16.99 22.02
N PHE A 112 5.88 15.68 22.07
CA PHE A 112 5.13 14.75 21.22
C PHE A 112 3.65 14.70 21.62
N ALA A 113 3.36 14.53 22.89
CA ALA A 113 2.00 14.45 23.43
C ALA A 113 1.65 15.68 24.30
N PRO A 114 0.36 15.99 24.47
CA PRO A 114 -0.05 17.11 25.34
C PRO A 114 0.27 16.78 26.80
N THR A 115 0.85 17.75 27.51
CA THR A 115 1.18 17.63 28.94
C THR A 115 -0.03 17.80 29.86
N VAL A 116 -1.09 18.43 29.34
CA VAL A 116 -2.35 18.69 30.07
C VAL A 116 -3.55 18.46 29.16
N THR A 117 -4.69 18.11 29.75
CA THR A 117 -5.98 18.01 29.02
C THR A 117 -6.31 19.39 28.39
N ASN A 118 -6.74 19.39 27.13
CA ASN A 118 -7.03 20.60 26.35
C ASN A 118 -5.81 21.53 26.12
N ALA A 119 -4.61 20.98 26.03
CA ALA A 119 -3.43 21.73 25.64
C ALA A 119 -3.62 22.44 24.29
N ALA A 120 -3.08 23.65 24.17
CA ALA A 120 -3.14 24.40 22.92
C ALA A 120 -2.35 23.66 21.81
N PRO A 121 -2.82 23.62 20.55
CA PRO A 121 -2.11 22.96 19.45
C PRO A 121 -0.66 23.42 19.26
N SER A 122 -0.37 24.66 19.62
CA SER A 122 0.97 25.26 19.53
C SER A 122 1.98 24.74 20.57
N THR A 123 1.55 23.88 21.51
CA THR A 123 2.39 23.40 22.62
C THR A 123 2.81 21.95 22.50
N TYR A 124 2.32 21.22 21.49
CA TYR A 124 2.67 19.83 21.22
C TYR A 124 2.46 19.47 19.75
N GLN A 125 2.92 18.30 19.33
CA GLN A 125 2.86 17.84 17.92
C GLN A 125 1.49 17.23 17.56
N TYR A 126 0.41 17.99 17.68
CA TYR A 126 -0.96 17.53 17.39
C TYR A 126 -1.14 16.98 15.96
N ALA A 127 -0.25 17.37 15.04
CA ALA A 127 -0.32 16.93 13.64
C ALA A 127 -0.32 15.41 13.50
N TYR A 128 0.37 14.70 14.38
CA TYR A 128 0.41 13.24 14.35
C TYR A 128 -0.91 12.58 14.72
N ASP A 129 -1.74 13.23 15.54
CA ASP A 129 -3.11 12.78 15.82
C ASP A 129 -3.97 12.92 14.55
N VAL A 130 -3.88 14.08 13.86
CA VAL A 130 -4.60 14.36 12.61
C VAL A 130 -4.21 13.42 11.48
N LEU A 131 -2.92 13.06 11.41
CA LEU A 131 -2.33 12.18 10.40
C LEU A 131 -2.55 10.69 10.70
N GLU A 132 -3.04 10.36 11.91
CA GLU A 132 -3.23 8.99 12.38
C GLU A 132 -1.94 8.13 12.24
N THR A 133 -0.86 8.59 12.89
CA THR A 133 0.45 7.94 12.79
C THR A 133 0.66 6.80 13.79
N SER A 134 -0.31 6.50 14.65
CA SER A 134 -0.19 5.42 15.65
C SER A 134 0.17 4.09 14.99
N GLY A 135 1.25 3.45 15.46
CA GLY A 135 1.74 2.18 14.94
C GLY A 135 2.50 2.26 13.61
N ILE A 136 2.66 3.45 13.01
CA ILE A 136 3.44 3.58 11.76
C ILE A 136 4.92 3.37 12.04
N TRP A 137 5.43 3.94 13.12
CA TRP A 137 6.85 3.78 13.50
C TRP A 137 7.21 2.37 14.00
N ASP A 138 6.20 1.54 14.32
CA ASP A 138 6.39 0.09 14.52
C ASP A 138 6.62 -0.63 13.19
N LYS A 139 6.03 -0.13 12.08
CA LYS A 139 6.21 -0.67 10.73
C LYS A 139 7.49 -0.16 10.09
N THR A 140 7.72 1.14 10.15
CA THR A 140 8.93 1.80 9.62
C THR A 140 9.13 3.17 10.24
N LYS A 141 10.38 3.52 10.55
CA LYS A 141 10.84 4.88 10.89
C LYS A 141 11.60 5.54 9.73
N GLY A 142 11.65 4.86 8.59
CA GLY A 142 12.46 5.24 7.44
C GLY A 142 13.63 4.29 7.21
N SER A 143 14.53 4.66 6.31
CA SER A 143 15.77 3.93 6.01
C SER A 143 16.88 4.90 5.66
N LYS A 144 18.13 4.59 6.04
CA LYS A 144 19.31 5.34 5.62
C LYS A 144 19.58 5.27 4.11
N ASP A 145 18.91 4.35 3.40
CA ASP A 145 18.97 4.28 1.93
C ASP A 145 18.03 5.28 1.25
N VAL A 146 17.15 5.95 2.01
CA VAL A 146 16.24 6.98 1.52
C VAL A 146 16.77 8.36 1.85
N ASN A 147 17.25 9.06 0.83
CA ASN A 147 17.73 10.44 0.94
C ASN A 147 16.59 11.42 0.68
N ILE A 148 16.29 12.26 1.68
CA ILE A 148 15.36 13.39 1.57
C ILE A 148 16.21 14.65 1.45
N VAL A 149 16.00 15.41 0.39
CA VAL A 149 16.63 16.72 0.23
C VAL A 149 15.60 17.81 0.50
N VAL A 150 15.90 18.68 1.45
CA VAL A 150 15.12 19.88 1.74
C VAL A 150 15.83 21.07 1.08
N ILE A 151 15.14 21.80 0.24
CA ILE A 151 15.63 23.02 -0.40
C ILE A 151 14.95 24.19 0.31
N ASP A 152 15.71 24.98 1.08
CA ASP A 152 15.14 26.03 1.94
C ASP A 152 16.17 27.09 2.35
N SER A 153 15.95 27.78 3.47
CA SER A 153 16.76 28.90 4.01
C SER A 153 18.01 28.45 4.77
N GLY A 154 18.20 27.15 4.97
CA GLY A 154 19.28 26.57 5.77
C GLY A 154 18.77 25.82 6.99
N PHE A 155 19.70 25.39 7.85
CA PHE A 155 19.40 24.68 9.10
C PHE A 155 20.35 25.12 10.21
N THR A 156 19.87 25.08 11.45
CA THR A 156 20.63 25.35 12.67
C THR A 156 21.31 24.05 13.13
N TYR A 157 22.54 23.80 12.69
CA TYR A 157 23.21 22.49 12.85
C TYR A 157 23.67 22.15 14.27
N ASP A 158 23.77 23.14 15.17
CA ASP A 158 24.03 22.97 16.59
C ASP A 158 22.72 22.79 17.42
N HIS A 159 21.58 22.63 16.76
CA HIS A 159 20.31 22.39 17.45
C HIS A 159 20.34 21.05 18.15
N GLU A 160 20.02 21.03 19.46
CA GLU A 160 20.05 19.84 20.34
C GLU A 160 19.26 18.63 19.80
N ASP A 161 18.23 18.90 19.01
CA ASP A 161 17.27 17.91 18.49
C ASP A 161 17.42 17.70 16.97
N GLY A 162 18.50 18.18 16.36
CA GLY A 162 18.71 18.23 14.91
C GLY A 162 19.77 17.28 14.34
N ALA A 163 20.26 16.31 15.11
CA ALA A 163 21.44 15.50 14.76
C ALA A 163 21.35 14.71 13.45
N ASN A 164 20.13 14.37 12.99
CA ASN A 164 19.90 13.61 11.77
C ASN A 164 19.94 14.47 10.49
N ILE A 165 19.94 15.81 10.61
CA ILE A 165 19.88 16.72 9.47
C ILE A 165 21.31 17.14 9.11
N LYS A 166 21.69 16.90 7.85
CA LYS A 166 23.06 17.11 7.35
C LYS A 166 23.17 18.35 6.47
N PRO A 167 24.30 19.06 6.53
CA PRO A 167 24.56 20.17 5.63
C PRO A 167 24.81 19.67 4.20
N GLY A 168 24.20 20.35 3.24
CA GLY A 168 24.50 20.24 1.82
C GLY A 168 25.12 21.54 1.30
N LYS A 169 24.99 21.77 0.00
CA LYS A 169 25.53 22.97 -0.66
C LYS A 169 24.72 24.22 -0.32
N ASP A 170 25.41 25.31 -0.13
CA ASP A 170 24.86 26.67 -0.04
C ASP A 170 24.97 27.37 -1.41
N TYR A 171 23.85 27.57 -2.07
CA TYR A 171 23.76 28.22 -3.38
C TYR A 171 23.82 29.76 -3.29
N VAL A 172 23.72 30.32 -2.08
CA VAL A 172 23.84 31.77 -1.85
C VAL A 172 25.30 32.18 -1.76
N THR A 173 26.11 31.42 -1.03
CA THR A 173 27.55 31.69 -0.81
C THR A 173 28.46 30.81 -1.65
N ASN A 174 27.88 29.80 -2.32
CA ASN A 174 28.61 28.76 -3.06
C ASN A 174 29.54 27.89 -2.18
N GLY A 175 29.21 27.76 -0.90
CA GLY A 175 29.93 26.99 0.11
C GLY A 175 29.15 25.77 0.60
N ILE A 176 29.48 25.32 1.80
CA ILE A 176 28.71 24.36 2.58
C ILE A 176 27.69 25.13 3.41
N ASN A 177 26.47 24.65 3.46
CA ASN A 177 25.44 25.24 4.30
C ASN A 177 25.73 24.97 5.77
N ASP A 178 26.06 26.01 6.54
CA ASP A 178 26.42 25.94 7.94
C ASP A 178 25.47 26.67 8.89
N TYR A 179 24.46 27.35 8.37
CA TYR A 179 23.47 28.08 9.16
C TYR A 179 22.13 28.27 8.46
N ASP A 180 21.10 28.64 9.25
CA ASP A 180 19.80 29.08 8.74
C ASP A 180 19.73 30.63 8.75
N CYS A 181 19.44 31.24 7.62
CA CYS A 181 19.26 32.68 7.54
C CYS A 181 17.94 33.17 8.16
N SER A 182 17.00 32.26 8.42
CA SER A 182 15.71 32.53 9.05
C SER A 182 15.40 31.46 10.12
N VAL A 183 14.16 31.09 10.32
CA VAL A 183 13.73 29.94 11.13
C VAL A 183 13.03 28.87 10.26
N HIS A 184 12.81 29.19 8.99
CA HIS A 184 11.91 28.45 8.12
C HIS A 184 12.48 27.08 7.71
N GLY A 185 13.71 27.06 7.22
CA GLY A 185 14.36 25.80 6.83
C GLY A 185 14.57 24.85 8.01
N THR A 186 14.98 25.40 9.17
CA THR A 186 15.11 24.63 10.40
C THR A 186 13.79 23.97 10.79
N ALA A 187 12.68 24.71 10.70
CA ALA A 187 11.37 24.16 11.02
C ALA A 187 10.93 23.08 10.02
N CYS A 188 11.05 23.32 8.72
CA CYS A 188 10.68 22.35 7.69
C CYS A 188 11.48 21.05 7.79
N ALA A 189 12.80 21.15 7.99
CA ALA A 189 13.66 19.98 8.17
C ALA A 189 13.38 19.26 9.49
N GLY A 190 13.06 19.99 10.57
CA GLY A 190 12.72 19.44 11.88
C GLY A 190 11.48 18.53 11.84
N ILE A 191 10.43 18.91 11.12
CA ILE A 191 9.25 18.05 10.94
C ILE A 191 9.63 16.71 10.31
N ILE A 192 10.59 16.69 9.38
CA ILE A 192 11.01 15.46 8.72
C ILE A 192 11.92 14.62 9.61
N GLY A 193 12.99 15.22 10.14
CA GLY A 193 14.14 14.51 10.66
C GLY A 193 14.62 14.93 12.04
N ALA A 194 13.82 15.62 12.88
CA ALA A 194 14.17 15.81 14.28
C ALA A 194 14.49 14.47 14.94
N THR A 195 15.36 14.49 15.95
CA THR A 195 15.85 13.28 16.60
C THR A 195 14.72 12.62 17.37
N PHE A 196 14.41 11.40 17.02
CA PHE A 196 13.25 10.67 17.50
C PHE A 196 13.55 9.92 18.80
N ASN A 197 12.62 9.95 19.75
CA ASN A 197 12.66 9.17 20.99
C ASN A 197 13.91 9.47 21.84
N ASN A 198 14.30 10.73 21.95
CA ASN A 198 15.49 11.20 22.66
C ASN A 198 15.18 11.91 23.99
N SER A 199 13.90 11.92 24.42
CA SER A 199 13.38 12.61 25.61
C SER A 199 13.49 14.14 25.55
N MET A 200 13.71 14.71 24.36
CA MET A 200 13.82 16.15 24.13
C MET A 200 12.93 16.56 22.96
N GLY A 201 12.47 17.80 22.96
CA GLY A 201 11.88 18.48 21.83
C GLY A 201 10.75 17.73 21.13
N ILE A 202 10.95 17.46 19.86
CA ILE A 202 9.94 16.92 18.94
C ILE A 202 10.42 15.64 18.24
N ALA A 203 9.47 14.79 17.86
CA ALA A 203 9.74 13.64 17.00
C ALA A 203 9.71 14.04 15.52
N GLY A 204 10.71 13.66 14.75
CA GLY A 204 10.69 13.73 13.29
C GLY A 204 9.75 12.66 12.70
N ALA A 205 9.09 12.97 11.58
CA ALA A 205 8.13 12.06 10.95
C ALA A 205 8.80 10.87 10.22
N ALA A 206 10.03 11.06 9.70
CA ALA A 206 10.84 10.02 9.04
C ALA A 206 12.28 10.01 9.60
N PRO A 207 12.45 9.71 10.92
CA PRO A 207 13.68 10.00 11.66
C PRO A 207 14.87 9.13 11.24
N ASP A 208 14.64 7.95 10.67
CA ASP A 208 15.73 7.05 10.24
C ASP A 208 16.15 7.28 8.78
N CYS A 209 15.52 8.24 8.06
CA CYS A 209 15.96 8.65 6.73
C CYS A 209 17.19 9.58 6.81
N ASN A 210 17.93 9.67 5.70
CA ASN A 210 18.96 10.70 5.55
C ASN A 210 18.31 12.02 5.12
N VAL A 211 18.46 13.08 5.91
CA VAL A 211 17.95 14.41 5.58
C VAL A 211 19.11 15.34 5.27
N THR A 212 19.10 15.94 4.07
CA THR A 212 20.12 16.90 3.64
C THR A 212 19.46 18.23 3.32
N MET A 213 19.98 19.32 3.90
CA MET A 213 19.51 20.67 3.65
C MET A 213 20.37 21.36 2.58
N LEU A 214 19.73 21.82 1.50
CA LEU A 214 20.33 22.71 0.51
C LEU A 214 19.82 24.12 0.71
N ARG A 215 20.73 25.06 0.91
CA ARG A 215 20.34 26.45 1.14
C ARG A 215 20.30 27.22 -0.16
N CYS A 216 19.10 27.72 -0.53
CA CYS A 216 18.89 28.58 -1.70
C CYS A 216 18.35 29.97 -1.35
N PHE A 217 18.02 30.23 -0.07
CA PHE A 217 17.37 31.46 0.35
C PHE A 217 18.28 32.35 1.18
N LYS A 218 18.09 33.67 1.02
CA LYS A 218 18.78 34.74 1.74
C LYS A 218 17.79 35.83 2.17
N ILE A 219 18.14 36.60 3.18
CA ILE A 219 17.38 37.79 3.57
C ILE A 219 17.68 38.91 2.58
N VAL A 220 16.62 39.48 2.00
CA VAL A 220 16.66 40.67 1.13
C VAL A 220 15.65 41.67 1.64
N GLY A 221 16.12 42.70 2.34
CA GLY A 221 15.25 43.61 3.07
C GLY A 221 14.55 42.89 4.24
N ASN A 222 13.22 42.85 4.21
CA ASN A 222 12.40 42.15 5.21
C ASN A 222 11.93 40.76 4.74
N ASP A 223 12.28 40.36 3.52
CA ASP A 223 11.81 39.12 2.93
C ASP A 223 12.93 38.05 2.91
N VAL A 224 12.54 36.79 2.95
CA VAL A 224 13.39 35.64 2.67
C VAL A 224 13.17 35.22 1.23
N ARG A 225 14.19 35.34 0.38
CA ARG A 225 14.08 35.12 -1.06
C ARG A 225 15.10 34.15 -1.58
N GLY A 226 14.69 33.26 -2.49
CA GLY A 226 15.54 32.37 -3.28
C GLY A 226 15.54 32.78 -4.76
N GLU A 227 16.68 32.68 -5.42
CA GLU A 227 16.78 32.89 -6.87
C GLU A 227 16.38 31.60 -7.59
N ASN A 228 15.53 31.68 -8.61
CA ASN A 228 14.96 30.51 -9.28
C ASN A 228 16.01 29.67 -10.01
N ASP A 229 17.11 30.27 -10.49
CA ASP A 229 18.26 29.55 -11.08
C ASP A 229 19.02 28.74 -10.04
N ALA A 230 19.25 29.30 -8.84
CA ALA A 230 19.84 28.60 -7.70
C ALA A 230 18.96 27.41 -7.26
N ILE A 231 17.64 27.61 -7.23
CA ILE A 231 16.66 26.55 -6.91
C ILE A 231 16.71 25.46 -7.98
N ALA A 232 16.73 25.82 -9.27
CA ALA A 232 16.81 24.84 -10.34
C ALA A 232 18.11 24.05 -10.33
N ALA A 233 19.24 24.70 -9.98
CA ALA A 233 20.51 24.03 -9.79
C ALA A 233 20.46 23.07 -8.57
N ALA A 234 19.87 23.50 -7.46
CA ALA A 234 19.70 22.67 -6.26
C ALA A 234 18.84 21.43 -6.53
N ILE A 235 17.76 21.53 -7.33
CA ILE A 235 16.95 20.39 -7.74
C ILE A 235 17.79 19.38 -8.54
N ARG A 236 18.64 19.81 -9.45
CA ARG A 236 19.51 18.93 -10.23
C ARG A 236 20.57 18.28 -9.35
N ASP A 237 21.27 19.07 -8.52
CA ASP A 237 22.29 18.57 -7.60
C ASP A 237 21.68 17.63 -6.55
N ALA A 238 20.42 17.84 -6.13
CA ALA A 238 19.69 16.91 -5.26
C ALA A 238 19.61 15.50 -5.88
N VAL A 239 19.42 15.41 -7.20
CA VAL A 239 19.41 14.14 -7.95
C VAL A 239 20.81 13.57 -8.11
N ASP A 240 21.71 14.37 -8.67
CA ASP A 240 22.98 13.89 -9.21
C ASP A 240 24.06 13.71 -8.12
N ILE A 241 24.06 14.56 -7.10
CA ILE A 241 25.06 14.58 -6.03
C ILE A 241 24.51 13.95 -4.75
N TYR A 242 23.28 14.31 -4.36
CA TYR A 242 22.70 13.87 -3.09
C TYR A 242 21.81 12.63 -3.24
N HIS A 243 21.64 12.12 -4.46
CA HIS A 243 20.86 10.91 -4.77
C HIS A 243 19.49 10.90 -4.10
N ALA A 244 18.81 12.06 -4.15
CA ALA A 244 17.51 12.26 -3.52
C ALA A 244 16.49 11.25 -4.05
N LYS A 245 15.75 10.64 -3.15
CA LYS A 245 14.52 9.91 -3.43
C LYS A 245 13.30 10.81 -3.27
N VAL A 246 13.39 11.78 -2.37
CA VAL A 246 12.36 12.78 -2.11
C VAL A 246 12.99 14.16 -2.09
N ILE A 247 12.34 15.14 -2.72
CA ILE A 247 12.70 16.57 -2.62
C ILE A 247 11.53 17.31 -1.99
N SER A 248 11.77 17.98 -0.84
CA SER A 248 10.81 18.80 -0.10
C SER A 248 11.06 20.28 -0.37
N MET A 249 10.05 21.00 -0.88
CA MET A 249 10.14 22.38 -1.35
C MET A 249 9.05 23.23 -0.72
N SER A 250 9.35 23.80 0.44
CA SER A 250 8.39 24.59 1.23
C SER A 250 8.31 26.07 0.79
N PHE A 251 8.35 26.31 -0.50
CA PHE A 251 8.33 27.66 -1.10
C PHE A 251 7.54 27.69 -2.40
N GLY A 252 7.27 28.92 -2.90
CA GLY A 252 6.63 29.11 -4.20
C GLY A 252 6.99 30.44 -4.86
N THR A 253 6.83 30.49 -6.18
CA THR A 253 6.92 31.69 -7.02
C THR A 253 5.73 31.72 -7.99
N GLN A 254 5.18 32.92 -8.22
CA GLN A 254 4.13 33.09 -9.22
C GLN A 254 4.66 33.09 -10.67
N GLN A 255 5.98 33.14 -10.83
CA GLN A 255 6.61 33.10 -12.14
C GLN A 255 6.81 31.67 -12.63
N ASN A 256 6.22 31.33 -13.77
CA ASN A 256 6.49 30.07 -14.46
C ASN A 256 7.81 30.19 -15.23
N ASN A 257 8.87 29.62 -14.70
CA ASN A 257 10.20 29.66 -15.32
C ASN A 257 10.52 28.34 -16.01
N LYS A 258 10.83 28.40 -17.31
CA LYS A 258 11.13 27.21 -18.11
C LYS A 258 12.28 26.37 -17.55
N PHE A 259 13.37 27.00 -17.10
CA PHE A 259 14.53 26.28 -16.56
C PHE A 259 14.20 25.59 -15.22
N LEU A 260 13.31 26.17 -14.39
CA LEU A 260 12.80 25.54 -13.18
C LEU A 260 11.91 24.33 -13.53
N GLU A 261 11.03 24.47 -14.52
CA GLU A 261 10.20 23.38 -15.02
C GLU A 261 11.05 22.23 -15.59
N GLU A 262 12.12 22.56 -16.33
CA GLU A 262 13.07 21.57 -16.87
C GLU A 262 13.83 20.81 -15.75
N ALA A 263 14.23 21.50 -14.68
CA ALA A 263 14.84 20.85 -13.52
C ALA A 263 13.87 19.89 -12.81
N VAL A 264 12.61 20.29 -12.66
CA VAL A 264 11.53 19.43 -12.10
C VAL A 264 11.28 18.22 -13.00
N LYS A 265 11.16 18.40 -14.31
CA LYS A 265 11.00 17.29 -15.27
C LYS A 265 12.20 16.33 -15.23
N TYR A 266 13.41 16.87 -15.10
CA TYR A 266 14.61 16.07 -14.95
C TYR A 266 14.55 15.18 -13.68
N ALA A 267 14.28 15.78 -12.51
CA ALA A 267 14.17 15.03 -11.26
C ALA A 267 13.06 13.95 -11.32
N TYR A 268 11.91 14.29 -11.91
CA TYR A 268 10.83 13.32 -12.13
C TYR A 268 11.26 12.15 -13.03
N SER A 269 12.00 12.42 -14.10
CA SER A 269 12.51 11.38 -15.01
C SER A 269 13.51 10.42 -14.35
N LYS A 270 14.09 10.84 -13.22
CA LYS A 270 14.98 10.02 -12.38
C LYS A 270 14.25 9.30 -11.26
N GLY A 271 12.91 9.37 -11.23
CA GLY A 271 12.07 8.68 -10.25
C GLY A 271 11.95 9.40 -8.92
N VAL A 272 12.39 10.66 -8.81
CA VAL A 272 12.32 11.42 -7.55
C VAL A 272 10.88 11.87 -7.27
N ILE A 273 10.42 11.67 -6.05
CA ILE A 273 9.15 12.21 -5.57
C ILE A 273 9.37 13.64 -5.09
N MET A 274 8.68 14.59 -5.71
CA MET A 274 8.79 16.01 -5.39
C MET A 274 7.51 16.52 -4.74
N VAL A 275 7.65 17.21 -3.62
CA VAL A 275 6.55 17.75 -2.82
C VAL A 275 6.77 19.24 -2.62
N ALA A 276 5.74 20.07 -2.82
CA ALA A 276 5.85 21.51 -2.66
C ALA A 276 4.62 22.15 -2.03
N ALA A 277 4.83 23.26 -1.33
CA ALA A 277 3.77 24.08 -0.74
C ALA A 277 2.95 24.79 -1.82
N THR A 278 1.62 24.79 -1.69
CA THR A 278 0.73 25.46 -2.66
C THR A 278 0.66 26.98 -2.51
N GLY A 279 1.23 27.52 -1.41
CA GLY A 279 1.25 28.95 -1.10
C GLY A 279 0.29 29.36 0.00
N ASN A 280 0.47 30.60 0.49
CA ASN A 280 -0.26 31.17 1.62
C ASN A 280 -1.01 32.43 1.20
N THR A 281 -1.79 32.34 0.13
CA THR A 281 -2.54 33.45 -0.46
C THR A 281 -4.06 33.33 -0.33
N GLY A 282 -4.55 32.36 0.44
CA GLY A 282 -5.99 32.10 0.63
C GLY A 282 -6.76 33.26 1.27
N ASP A 283 -6.13 34.01 2.17
CA ASP A 283 -6.67 35.16 2.87
C ASP A 283 -6.40 36.51 2.17
N LYS A 284 -5.66 36.50 1.04
CA LYS A 284 -5.39 37.69 0.24
C LYS A 284 -6.62 38.17 -0.50
N ILE A 285 -6.56 39.37 -1.07
CA ILE A 285 -7.66 40.02 -1.78
C ILE A 285 -7.29 40.18 -3.26
N GLY A 286 -8.30 40.16 -4.13
CA GLY A 286 -8.12 40.41 -5.56
C GLY A 286 -7.32 39.30 -6.28
N LEU A 287 -6.42 39.70 -7.17
CA LEU A 287 -5.64 38.78 -8.01
C LEU A 287 -4.60 37.95 -7.24
N GLU A 288 -4.25 38.39 -6.02
CA GLU A 288 -3.31 37.62 -5.18
C GLU A 288 -3.98 36.44 -4.50
N ARG A 289 -5.31 36.48 -4.33
CA ARG A 289 -6.03 35.42 -3.67
C ARG A 289 -5.96 34.12 -4.48
N ASN A 290 -5.50 33.07 -3.84
CA ASN A 290 -5.36 31.76 -4.45
C ASN A 290 -4.48 31.77 -5.71
N ALA A 291 -3.45 32.64 -5.75
CA ALA A 291 -2.52 32.72 -6.86
C ALA A 291 -1.83 31.36 -7.12
N VAL A 292 -1.61 31.09 -8.38
CA VAL A 292 -0.88 29.85 -8.79
C VAL A 292 0.59 30.03 -8.50
N GLU A 293 1.18 29.10 -7.75
CA GLU A 293 2.60 29.13 -7.40
C GLU A 293 3.34 27.88 -7.91
N TYR A 294 4.57 28.07 -8.33
CA TYR A 294 5.51 27.04 -8.78
C TYR A 294 6.61 26.86 -7.74
N PRO A 295 7.09 25.61 -7.51
CA PRO A 295 6.90 24.42 -8.35
C PRO A 295 5.63 23.60 -8.08
N ALA A 296 4.80 23.90 -7.07
CA ALA A 296 3.61 23.12 -6.72
C ALA A 296 2.64 22.91 -7.91
N SER A 297 2.60 23.85 -8.85
CA SER A 297 1.69 23.81 -10.02
C SER A 297 2.24 22.99 -11.20
N TYR A 298 3.46 22.46 -11.15
CA TYR A 298 3.92 21.52 -12.17
C TYR A 298 3.31 20.14 -11.97
N ASN A 299 2.89 19.50 -13.05
CA ASN A 299 2.24 18.19 -13.00
C ASN A 299 3.06 17.08 -12.30
N GLN A 300 4.39 17.24 -12.29
CA GLN A 300 5.33 16.29 -11.68
C GLN A 300 5.45 16.47 -10.15
N VAL A 301 4.94 17.56 -9.60
CA VAL A 301 5.07 17.92 -8.19
C VAL A 301 3.77 17.66 -7.45
N ILE A 302 3.87 17.23 -6.21
CA ILE A 302 2.72 17.05 -5.30
C ILE A 302 2.54 18.36 -4.53
N GLY A 303 1.51 19.12 -4.89
CA GLY A 303 1.17 20.36 -4.18
C GLY A 303 0.42 20.07 -2.89
N VAL A 304 0.85 20.67 -1.79
CA VAL A 304 0.29 20.44 -0.45
C VAL A 304 -0.36 21.68 0.11
N GLY A 305 -1.68 21.59 0.35
CA GLY A 305 -2.47 22.57 1.09
C GLY A 305 -2.36 22.42 2.60
N SER A 306 -2.89 23.38 3.35
CA SER A 306 -2.84 23.39 4.81
C SER A 306 -4.22 23.24 5.43
N VAL A 307 -4.29 22.38 6.46
CA VAL A 307 -5.44 22.26 7.37
C VAL A 307 -5.05 22.55 8.81
N ASP A 308 -6.04 22.88 9.64
CA ASP A 308 -5.92 23.01 11.09
C ASP A 308 -6.10 21.66 11.81
N ARG A 309 -6.14 21.68 13.15
CA ARG A 309 -6.31 20.50 14.00
C ARG A 309 -7.65 19.80 13.77
N GLU A 310 -8.69 20.53 13.47
CA GLU A 310 -10.04 20.03 13.20
C GLU A 310 -10.21 19.58 11.73
N LYS A 311 -9.11 19.57 10.97
CA LYS A 311 -9.06 19.24 9.54
C LYS A 311 -9.83 20.24 8.66
N ASN A 312 -10.06 21.49 9.11
CA ASN A 312 -10.58 22.55 8.27
C ASN A 312 -9.44 23.19 7.46
N ILE A 313 -9.75 23.69 6.25
CA ILE A 313 -8.77 24.41 5.44
C ILE A 313 -8.29 25.65 6.23
N SER A 314 -6.97 25.78 6.39
CA SER A 314 -6.36 26.95 7.01
C SER A 314 -6.70 28.21 6.20
N SER A 315 -7.09 29.30 6.85
CA SER A 315 -7.56 30.53 6.18
C SER A 315 -6.56 31.08 5.15
N PHE A 316 -5.27 30.91 5.43
CA PHE A 316 -4.18 31.33 4.56
C PHE A 316 -3.90 30.35 3.41
N SER A 317 -4.34 29.10 3.49
CA SER A 317 -3.99 28.07 2.49
C SER A 317 -4.51 28.45 1.11
N THR A 318 -3.63 28.45 0.12
CA THR A 318 -4.01 28.66 -1.28
C THR A 318 -4.92 27.55 -1.76
N GLN A 319 -6.04 27.92 -2.38
CA GLN A 319 -7.06 26.99 -2.88
C GLN A 319 -7.15 27.11 -4.39
N ASN A 320 -6.42 26.27 -5.11
CA ASN A 320 -6.44 26.24 -6.57
C ASN A 320 -6.06 24.83 -7.09
N LYS A 321 -5.97 24.69 -8.40
CA LYS A 321 -5.67 23.40 -9.07
C LYS A 321 -4.32 22.76 -8.72
N SER A 322 -3.42 23.48 -8.03
CA SER A 322 -2.13 22.94 -7.59
C SER A 322 -2.25 22.06 -6.36
N THR A 323 -3.34 22.20 -5.58
CA THR A 323 -3.55 21.40 -4.38
C THR A 323 -3.81 19.95 -4.77
N TYR A 324 -2.87 19.07 -4.48
CA TYR A 324 -3.05 17.64 -4.69
C TYR A 324 -3.65 16.95 -3.46
N VAL A 325 -3.11 17.27 -2.29
CA VAL A 325 -3.61 16.84 -0.97
C VAL A 325 -3.39 17.95 0.04
N SER A 326 -3.93 17.80 1.23
CA SER A 326 -3.71 18.71 2.35
C SER A 326 -3.17 17.96 3.57
N ALA A 327 -2.40 18.68 4.39
CA ALA A 327 -1.83 18.19 5.64
C ALA A 327 -1.87 19.28 6.72
N PRO A 328 -1.66 18.97 8.01
CA PRO A 328 -1.60 19.95 9.07
C PRO A 328 -0.53 21.01 8.82
N GLY A 329 -0.92 22.30 8.86
CA GLY A 329 -0.01 23.42 8.65
C GLY A 329 -0.34 24.65 9.50
N SER A 330 -1.36 24.57 10.38
CA SER A 330 -1.70 25.63 11.34
C SER A 330 -1.18 25.30 12.72
N SER A 331 -0.49 26.25 13.38
CA SER A 331 0.05 26.09 14.73
C SER A 331 0.96 24.86 14.88
N ILE A 332 1.80 24.60 13.89
CA ILE A 332 2.71 23.47 13.88
C ILE A 332 3.95 23.78 14.70
N LEU A 333 4.15 23.03 15.80
CA LEU A 333 5.35 23.12 16.62
C LEU A 333 6.51 22.39 15.93
N SER A 334 7.64 23.08 15.76
CA SER A 334 8.84 22.52 15.15
C SER A 334 10.12 23.16 15.72
N LEU A 335 11.28 22.67 15.22
CA LEU A 335 12.58 23.22 15.54
C LEU A 335 12.67 24.68 15.10
N SER A 336 13.47 25.47 15.81
CA SER A 336 13.67 26.88 15.52
C SER A 336 15.13 27.27 15.62
N ASN A 337 15.47 28.36 14.93
CA ASN A 337 16.78 29.00 15.08
C ASN A 337 16.73 29.92 16.31
N PRO A 338 17.46 29.64 17.40
CA PRO A 338 17.42 30.44 18.62
C PRO A 338 17.90 31.90 18.40
N ASP A 339 18.84 32.13 17.48
CA ASP A 339 19.34 33.48 17.13
C ASP A 339 18.24 34.35 16.47
N LYS A 340 17.25 33.70 15.84
CA LYS A 340 16.13 34.35 15.17
C LYS A 340 14.82 34.25 15.96
N ASN A 341 14.82 33.56 17.10
CA ASN A 341 13.64 33.30 17.93
C ASN A 341 13.87 33.63 19.42
N ASN A 342 14.61 34.69 19.72
CA ASN A 342 14.87 35.19 21.08
C ASN A 342 15.38 34.09 22.05
N GLY A 343 16.26 33.22 21.58
CA GLY A 343 16.83 32.11 22.34
C GLY A 343 15.96 30.85 22.44
N ASN A 344 14.75 30.83 21.81
CA ASN A 344 13.91 29.64 21.86
C ASN A 344 14.27 28.64 20.75
N LEU A 345 14.50 27.39 21.15
CA LEU A 345 14.85 26.28 20.25
C LEU A 345 13.64 25.72 19.49
N TYR A 346 12.43 25.96 19.95
CA TYR A 346 11.18 25.45 19.36
C TYR A 346 10.21 26.59 19.11
N LYS A 347 9.43 26.48 18.03
CA LYS A 347 8.46 27.51 17.65
C LYS A 347 7.24 26.90 16.96
N SER A 348 6.06 27.40 17.31
CA SER A 348 4.83 27.12 16.57
C SER A 348 4.68 28.10 15.42
N MET A 349 4.38 27.60 14.23
CA MET A 349 4.28 28.38 13.00
C MET A 349 3.09 27.94 12.15
N ASN A 350 2.70 28.80 11.19
CA ASN A 350 1.64 28.55 10.23
C ASN A 350 2.17 28.60 8.79
N GLY A 351 1.68 27.74 7.93
CA GLY A 351 2.00 27.77 6.50
C GLY A 351 1.78 26.42 5.82
N THR A 352 1.45 26.46 4.54
CA THR A 352 1.52 25.27 3.67
C THR A 352 2.94 24.71 3.63
N SER A 353 3.93 25.54 3.95
CA SER A 353 5.33 25.15 4.14
C SER A 353 5.53 24.12 5.26
N LEU A 354 4.72 24.17 6.33
CA LEU A 354 4.78 23.21 7.45
C LEU A 354 3.96 21.93 7.16
N ALA A 355 2.99 22.01 6.25
CA ALA A 355 2.23 20.86 5.77
C ALA A 355 3.05 19.97 4.80
N THR A 356 3.86 20.59 3.95
CA THR A 356 4.68 19.94 2.92
C THR A 356 5.62 18.85 3.48
N PRO A 357 6.36 19.06 4.57
CA PRO A 357 7.25 18.06 5.16
C PRO A 357 6.57 16.77 5.59
N TYR A 358 5.32 16.80 6.02
CA TYR A 358 4.58 15.57 6.36
C TYR A 358 4.34 14.69 5.13
N VAL A 359 3.98 15.27 3.99
CA VAL A 359 3.83 14.51 2.74
C VAL A 359 5.19 13.99 2.26
N SER A 360 6.25 14.79 2.38
CA SER A 360 7.62 14.37 2.06
C SER A 360 8.08 13.21 2.93
N SER A 361 7.77 13.23 4.22
CA SER A 361 8.06 12.15 5.16
C SER A 361 7.28 10.89 4.83
N LEU A 362 5.99 11.00 4.50
CA LEU A 362 5.17 9.86 4.09
C LEU A 362 5.75 9.19 2.84
N ALA A 363 6.22 9.98 1.86
CA ALA A 363 6.88 9.44 0.67
C ALA A 363 8.17 8.69 1.03
N ALA A 364 8.97 9.22 1.95
CA ALA A 364 10.20 8.57 2.39
C ALA A 364 9.94 7.28 3.18
N LEU A 365 8.95 7.25 4.05
CA LEU A 365 8.53 6.05 4.76
C LEU A 365 8.02 4.98 3.79
N ALA A 366 7.24 5.36 2.77
CA ALA A 366 6.77 4.45 1.73
C ALA A 366 7.92 3.84 0.93
N LEU A 367 8.88 4.65 0.50
CA LEU A 367 10.09 4.20 -0.20
C LEU A 367 11.03 3.34 0.66
N SER A 368 10.96 3.48 1.99
CA SER A 368 11.71 2.62 2.91
C SER A 368 11.15 1.19 2.97
N ILE A 369 9.85 1.03 2.72
CA ILE A 369 9.18 -0.28 2.63
C ILE A 369 9.24 -0.81 1.19
N ASP A 370 9.07 0.05 0.20
CA ASP A 370 9.12 -0.29 -1.22
C ASP A 370 10.04 0.65 -1.99
N PRO A 371 11.34 0.34 -2.06
CA PRO A 371 12.31 1.17 -2.77
C PRO A 371 12.08 1.31 -4.28
N THR A 372 11.21 0.46 -4.84
CA THR A 372 10.88 0.44 -6.28
C THR A 372 9.65 1.28 -6.63
N MET A 373 8.95 1.81 -5.61
CA MET A 373 7.74 2.62 -5.81
C MET A 373 8.03 3.84 -6.67
N THR A 374 7.26 3.99 -7.73
CA THR A 374 7.33 5.17 -8.60
C THR A 374 6.57 6.35 -8.03
N SER A 375 6.91 7.57 -8.49
CA SER A 375 6.15 8.78 -8.14
C SER A 375 4.67 8.69 -8.53
N ALA A 376 4.35 8.01 -9.63
CA ALA A 376 2.96 7.81 -10.08
C ALA A 376 2.18 6.88 -9.13
N GLU A 377 2.79 5.78 -8.70
CA GLU A 377 2.20 4.85 -7.73
C GLU A 377 2.01 5.51 -6.37
N PHE A 378 3.02 6.22 -5.86
CA PHE A 378 2.89 7.00 -4.61
C PHE A 378 1.71 7.98 -4.69
N ARG A 379 1.60 8.76 -5.77
CA ARG A 379 0.47 9.69 -6.00
C ARG A 379 -0.86 8.96 -6.04
N GLY A 380 -0.92 7.82 -6.70
CA GLY A 380 -2.12 6.99 -6.78
C GLY A 380 -2.59 6.51 -5.40
N ILE A 381 -1.66 5.95 -4.59
CA ILE A 381 -1.94 5.51 -3.22
C ILE A 381 -2.37 6.71 -2.35
N LEU A 382 -1.62 7.81 -2.44
CA LEU A 382 -1.90 9.04 -1.68
C LEU A 382 -3.33 9.55 -1.95
N ARG A 383 -3.74 9.59 -3.24
CA ARG A 383 -5.10 9.97 -3.64
C ARG A 383 -6.16 9.03 -3.05
N SER A 384 -5.93 7.71 -3.14
CA SER A 384 -6.92 6.70 -2.72
C SER A 384 -7.02 6.54 -1.20
N SER A 385 -6.02 7.02 -0.46
CA SER A 385 -5.91 6.87 0.99
C SER A 385 -6.22 8.14 1.77
N SER A 386 -6.22 9.31 1.12
CA SER A 386 -6.54 10.58 1.77
C SER A 386 -8.01 10.64 2.18
N GLU A 387 -8.27 11.28 3.32
CA GLU A 387 -9.63 11.50 3.83
C GLU A 387 -10.31 12.60 3.00
N ASP A 388 -11.27 12.18 2.17
CA ASP A 388 -12.04 13.09 1.31
C ASP A 388 -12.85 14.06 2.17
N ARG A 389 -12.60 15.34 2.00
CA ARG A 389 -13.20 16.45 2.73
C ARG A 389 -13.69 17.53 1.75
N GLY A 390 -14.66 18.31 2.17
CA GLY A 390 -15.23 19.36 1.32
C GLY A 390 -16.19 18.79 0.27
N THR A 391 -15.98 19.14 -0.98
CA THR A 391 -16.78 18.57 -2.10
C THR A 391 -16.28 17.17 -2.43
N LYS A 392 -17.19 16.21 -2.52
CA LYS A 392 -16.85 14.81 -2.80
C LYS A 392 -15.93 14.69 -4.02
N GLY A 393 -14.81 14.00 -3.83
CA GLY A 393 -13.76 13.82 -4.81
C GLY A 393 -12.74 14.96 -4.76
N TYR A 394 -12.23 15.38 -5.90
CA TYR A 394 -11.23 16.44 -5.97
C TYR A 394 -11.86 17.81 -5.85
N ASP A 395 -11.31 18.66 -4.96
CA ASP A 395 -11.62 20.09 -4.90
C ASP A 395 -10.35 20.96 -4.72
N TYR A 396 -10.46 22.26 -4.89
CA TYR A 396 -9.31 23.17 -4.84
C TYR A 396 -8.77 23.46 -3.44
N GLY A 397 -9.53 23.17 -2.40
CA GLY A 397 -9.14 23.42 -1.02
C GLY A 397 -8.36 22.27 -0.42
N TYR A 398 -8.94 21.09 -0.49
CA TYR A 398 -8.37 19.86 0.06
C TYR A 398 -7.56 19.04 -0.94
N GLY A 399 -7.68 19.31 -2.25
CA GLY A 399 -7.19 18.42 -3.28
C GLY A 399 -7.99 17.10 -3.28
N TYR A 400 -7.33 15.97 -3.15
CA TYR A 400 -7.97 14.66 -2.96
C TYR A 400 -8.30 14.35 -1.49
N GLY A 401 -8.01 15.26 -0.56
CA GLY A 401 -8.32 15.12 0.84
C GLY A 401 -7.13 15.37 1.78
N VAL A 402 -7.39 15.15 3.07
CA VAL A 402 -6.36 15.23 4.13
C VAL A 402 -5.62 13.91 4.20
N ILE A 403 -4.29 13.95 4.17
CA ILE A 403 -3.48 12.72 4.23
C ILE A 403 -3.69 11.98 5.55
N ASN A 404 -3.67 10.64 5.47
CA ASN A 404 -3.80 9.73 6.60
C ASN A 404 -2.76 8.63 6.46
N TYR A 405 -1.81 8.54 7.39
CA TYR A 405 -0.68 7.61 7.29
C TYR A 405 -1.13 6.15 7.42
N ASN A 406 -1.98 5.84 8.40
CA ASN A 406 -2.47 4.47 8.57
C ASN A 406 -3.22 3.98 7.35
N ASN A 407 -4.12 4.81 6.79
CA ASN A 407 -4.86 4.45 5.59
C ASN A 407 -3.95 4.35 4.36
N PHE A 408 -2.91 5.20 4.25
CA PHE A 408 -1.92 5.10 3.18
C PHE A 408 -1.22 3.73 3.17
N PHE A 409 -0.69 3.28 4.31
CA PHE A 409 -0.01 2.00 4.39
C PHE A 409 -0.96 0.80 4.26
N LYS A 410 -2.22 0.97 4.67
CA LYS A 410 -3.26 -0.03 4.41
C LYS A 410 -3.51 -0.18 2.91
N VAL A 411 -3.78 0.91 2.19
CA VAL A 411 -3.98 0.89 0.72
C VAL A 411 -2.74 0.35 0.02
N MET A 412 -1.54 0.78 0.44
CA MET A 412 -0.27 0.31 -0.11
C MET A 412 -0.08 -1.21 0.01
N SER A 413 -0.56 -1.84 1.08
CA SER A 413 -0.38 -3.27 1.32
C SER A 413 -1.49 -4.15 0.75
N GLU A 414 -2.72 -3.64 0.68
CA GLU A 414 -3.91 -4.46 0.45
C GLU A 414 -4.54 -4.27 -0.93
N LYS A 415 -4.44 -3.10 -1.56
CA LYS A 415 -5.28 -2.75 -2.70
C LYS A 415 -4.53 -2.55 -4.02
N PHE A 416 -5.24 -2.81 -5.10
CA PHE A 416 -4.90 -2.33 -6.43
C PHE A 416 -5.55 -0.97 -6.68
N LEU A 417 -4.79 -0.01 -7.20
CA LEU A 417 -5.23 1.37 -7.41
C LEU A 417 -6.33 1.51 -8.48
N ASP A 418 -6.39 0.55 -9.40
CA ASP A 418 -7.32 0.50 -10.51
C ASP A 418 -8.50 -0.48 -10.28
N VAL A 419 -8.68 -0.93 -9.02
CA VAL A 419 -9.81 -1.73 -8.57
C VAL A 419 -10.53 -1.00 -7.44
N PRO A 420 -11.36 0.01 -7.76
CA PRO A 420 -12.10 0.76 -6.75
C PRO A 420 -13.09 -0.12 -5.98
N ASP A 421 -13.27 0.16 -4.69
CA ASP A 421 -14.33 -0.46 -3.92
C ASP A 421 -15.70 -0.13 -4.55
N GLY A 422 -16.57 -1.12 -4.66
CA GLY A 422 -17.91 -0.96 -5.26
C GLY A 422 -17.99 -1.34 -6.75
N GLU A 423 -16.87 -1.56 -7.42
CA GLU A 423 -16.89 -2.16 -8.74
C GLU A 423 -17.36 -3.61 -8.66
N TRP A 424 -18.14 -4.05 -9.66
CA TRP A 424 -18.78 -5.38 -9.68
C TRP A 424 -17.80 -6.55 -9.59
N TYR A 425 -16.54 -6.34 -9.95
CA TYR A 425 -15.46 -7.33 -9.92
C TYR A 425 -14.57 -7.22 -8.68
N ALA A 426 -14.66 -6.15 -7.88
CA ALA A 426 -13.69 -5.85 -6.82
C ALA A 426 -13.59 -6.98 -5.79
N LEU A 427 -14.72 -7.48 -5.28
CA LEU A 427 -14.74 -8.56 -4.30
C LEU A 427 -14.10 -9.84 -4.84
N SER A 428 -14.34 -10.17 -6.11
CA SER A 428 -13.75 -11.35 -6.74
C SER A 428 -12.24 -11.19 -6.94
N VAL A 429 -11.78 -10.00 -7.34
CA VAL A 429 -10.34 -9.70 -7.48
C VAL A 429 -9.63 -9.86 -6.17
N TYR A 430 -10.13 -9.24 -5.08
CA TYR A 430 -9.48 -9.33 -3.77
C TYR A 430 -9.56 -10.73 -3.16
N SER A 431 -10.69 -11.43 -3.30
CA SER A 431 -10.83 -12.83 -2.87
C SER A 431 -9.78 -13.74 -3.52
N LEU A 432 -9.55 -13.60 -4.82
CA LEU A 432 -8.58 -14.42 -5.55
C LEU A 432 -7.13 -13.97 -5.31
N LYS A 433 -6.89 -12.67 -5.08
CA LYS A 433 -5.59 -12.14 -4.67
C LYS A 433 -5.17 -12.72 -3.32
N ASP A 434 -6.05 -12.68 -2.33
CA ASP A 434 -5.79 -13.19 -0.98
C ASP A 434 -5.52 -14.70 -0.95
N GLN A 435 -6.12 -15.44 -1.90
CA GLN A 435 -5.83 -16.86 -2.13
C GLN A 435 -4.57 -17.11 -2.98
N GLY A 436 -3.89 -16.07 -3.46
CA GLY A 436 -2.72 -16.18 -4.34
C GLY A 436 -3.01 -16.76 -5.73
N ILE A 437 -4.28 -16.74 -6.16
CA ILE A 437 -4.72 -17.30 -7.45
C ILE A 437 -4.46 -16.34 -8.59
N ILE A 438 -4.66 -15.03 -8.34
CA ILE A 438 -4.37 -13.98 -9.31
C ILE A 438 -3.33 -13.00 -8.79
N ASP A 439 -2.52 -12.50 -9.71
CA ASP A 439 -1.55 -11.45 -9.46
C ASP A 439 -1.95 -10.17 -10.22
N GLY A 440 -1.48 -9.01 -9.78
CA GLY A 440 -1.56 -7.78 -10.56
C GLY A 440 -0.63 -7.79 -11.78
N LYS A 441 -0.80 -6.84 -12.68
CA LYS A 441 0.19 -6.52 -13.73
C LYS A 441 1.42 -5.83 -13.13
N SER A 442 1.21 -5.11 -12.02
CA SER A 442 2.26 -4.66 -11.11
C SER A 442 1.78 -4.83 -9.66
N LYS A 443 2.62 -4.45 -8.70
CA LYS A 443 2.28 -4.52 -7.27
C LYS A 443 0.99 -3.76 -6.93
N TYR A 444 0.73 -2.66 -7.63
CA TYR A 444 -0.37 -1.75 -7.34
C TYR A 444 -1.43 -1.66 -8.45
N LEU A 445 -1.28 -2.39 -9.53
CA LEU A 445 -2.21 -2.36 -10.68
C LEU A 445 -2.66 -3.76 -11.06
N PHE A 446 -3.95 -3.94 -11.16
CA PHE A 446 -4.58 -5.17 -11.62
C PHE A 446 -4.80 -5.20 -13.13
N ASP A 447 -5.10 -4.04 -13.75
CA ASP A 447 -5.52 -3.88 -15.14
C ASP A 447 -6.84 -4.61 -15.45
N PRO A 448 -7.97 -4.21 -14.83
CA PRO A 448 -9.24 -4.94 -14.93
C PRO A 448 -9.76 -5.07 -16.37
N ASN A 449 -9.44 -4.12 -17.24
CA ASN A 449 -9.86 -4.10 -18.64
C ASN A 449 -8.85 -4.76 -19.59
N GLY A 450 -7.68 -5.15 -19.08
CA GLY A 450 -6.66 -5.87 -19.86
C GLY A 450 -7.15 -7.24 -20.31
N LYS A 451 -6.79 -7.65 -21.51
CA LYS A 451 -7.10 -8.98 -22.02
C LYS A 451 -6.26 -10.03 -21.29
N VAL A 452 -6.86 -11.19 -21.04
CA VAL A 452 -6.17 -12.36 -20.49
C VAL A 452 -5.62 -13.19 -21.63
N THR A 453 -4.34 -13.55 -21.58
CA THR A 453 -3.77 -14.49 -22.54
C THR A 453 -4.11 -15.93 -22.16
N ARG A 454 -3.96 -16.85 -23.11
CA ARG A 454 -4.21 -18.28 -22.88
C ARG A 454 -3.27 -18.86 -21.85
N GLY A 455 -2.01 -18.44 -21.86
CA GLY A 455 -1.01 -18.81 -20.84
C GLY A 455 -1.36 -18.29 -19.45
N GLU A 456 -1.81 -17.02 -19.34
CA GLU A 456 -2.27 -16.42 -18.08
C GLU A 456 -3.49 -17.18 -17.53
N PHE A 457 -4.45 -17.54 -18.39
CA PHE A 457 -5.64 -18.25 -17.95
C PHE A 457 -5.33 -19.64 -17.40
N VAL A 458 -4.47 -20.41 -18.07
CA VAL A 458 -4.05 -21.73 -17.58
C VAL A 458 -3.32 -21.62 -16.24
N LYS A 459 -2.46 -20.58 -16.05
CA LYS A 459 -1.84 -20.29 -14.74
C LYS A 459 -2.90 -20.03 -13.67
N ILE A 460 -3.89 -19.19 -13.95
CA ILE A 460 -4.98 -18.89 -13.01
C ILE A 460 -5.73 -20.17 -12.62
N LEU A 461 -6.09 -20.99 -13.60
CA LEU A 461 -6.83 -22.24 -13.34
C LEU A 461 -5.97 -23.25 -12.55
N ALA A 462 -4.69 -23.36 -12.86
CA ALA A 462 -3.76 -24.21 -12.12
C ALA A 462 -3.58 -23.75 -10.67
N LYS A 463 -3.44 -22.43 -10.43
CA LYS A 463 -3.42 -21.89 -9.06
C LYS A 463 -4.74 -22.11 -8.32
N ALA A 464 -5.88 -21.99 -9.02
CA ALA A 464 -7.20 -22.26 -8.46
C ALA A 464 -7.39 -23.74 -8.06
N SER A 465 -6.69 -24.66 -8.72
CA SER A 465 -6.68 -26.08 -8.36
C SER A 465 -5.94 -26.41 -7.07
N GLN A 466 -5.08 -25.49 -6.59
CA GLN A 466 -4.17 -25.68 -5.44
C GLN A 466 -3.20 -26.87 -5.58
N GLU A 467 -2.99 -27.38 -6.78
CA GLU A 467 -2.04 -28.44 -7.07
C GLU A 467 -0.61 -27.89 -7.18
N ASP A 468 0.37 -28.69 -6.76
CA ASP A 468 1.79 -28.36 -6.98
C ASP A 468 2.15 -28.53 -8.46
N THR A 469 2.42 -27.42 -9.13
CA THR A 469 2.79 -27.39 -10.55
C THR A 469 4.29 -27.52 -10.79
N ALA A 470 5.13 -27.44 -9.76
CA ALA A 470 6.59 -27.49 -9.91
C ALA A 470 7.11 -28.79 -10.54
N SER A 471 6.38 -29.90 -10.39
CA SER A 471 6.68 -31.19 -10.99
C SER A 471 6.44 -31.25 -12.51
N TYR A 472 5.76 -30.25 -13.10
CA TYR A 472 5.44 -30.18 -14.53
C TYR A 472 6.42 -29.34 -15.35
N LYS A 473 7.54 -28.91 -14.76
CA LYS A 473 8.63 -28.23 -15.49
C LYS A 473 9.25 -29.17 -16.52
N GLY A 474 9.65 -28.62 -17.66
CA GLY A 474 10.33 -29.35 -18.71
C GLY A 474 9.73 -29.16 -20.10
N THR A 475 10.00 -30.12 -20.99
CA THR A 475 9.54 -30.06 -22.38
C THR A 475 8.03 -30.22 -22.50
N THR A 476 7.43 -29.46 -23.41
CA THR A 476 6.01 -29.54 -23.74
C THR A 476 5.76 -30.21 -25.07
N SER A 477 4.51 -30.61 -25.33
CA SER A 477 4.06 -31.11 -26.62
C SER A 477 3.83 -30.02 -27.66
N PHE A 478 3.86 -28.74 -27.26
CA PHE A 478 3.61 -27.61 -28.14
C PHE A 478 4.91 -26.94 -28.57
N ILE A 479 5.05 -26.68 -29.86
CA ILE A 479 6.27 -26.10 -30.43
C ILE A 479 6.47 -24.62 -30.15
N ASP A 480 5.39 -23.93 -29.76
CA ASP A 480 5.34 -22.52 -29.41
C ASP A 480 5.33 -22.27 -27.89
N VAL A 481 5.64 -23.30 -27.08
CA VAL A 481 5.77 -23.19 -25.63
C VAL A 481 7.22 -23.56 -25.25
N PRO A 482 8.14 -22.55 -25.13
CA PRO A 482 9.54 -22.80 -24.76
C PRO A 482 9.67 -23.37 -23.35
N VAL A 483 10.74 -24.11 -23.08
CA VAL A 483 10.92 -24.88 -21.82
C VAL A 483 11.03 -24.01 -20.56
N ASN A 484 11.51 -22.77 -20.69
CA ASN A 484 11.84 -21.91 -19.55
C ASN A 484 10.91 -20.68 -19.41
N GLU A 485 9.82 -20.64 -20.13
CA GLU A 485 8.86 -19.55 -19.98
C GLU A 485 8.02 -19.74 -18.71
N TRP A 486 7.57 -18.64 -18.16
CA TRP A 486 6.80 -18.60 -16.90
C TRP A 486 5.49 -19.40 -16.95
N TYR A 487 4.91 -19.60 -18.14
CA TYR A 487 3.66 -20.35 -18.34
C TYR A 487 3.90 -21.84 -18.61
N THR A 488 5.13 -22.29 -18.86
CA THR A 488 5.43 -23.66 -19.33
C THR A 488 4.93 -24.75 -18.39
N GLU A 489 5.21 -24.61 -17.10
CA GLU A 489 4.76 -25.60 -16.11
C GLU A 489 3.23 -25.68 -16.00
N TYR A 490 2.55 -24.56 -16.14
CA TYR A 490 1.07 -24.52 -16.11
C TYR A 490 0.46 -25.11 -17.36
N VAL A 491 1.02 -24.86 -18.53
CA VAL A 491 0.58 -25.48 -19.79
C VAL A 491 0.77 -27.00 -19.72
N ASN A 492 1.92 -27.47 -19.23
CA ASN A 492 2.18 -28.91 -19.06
C ASN A 492 1.20 -29.56 -18.05
N TRP A 493 0.93 -28.88 -16.92
CA TRP A 493 -0.11 -29.30 -15.98
C TRP A 493 -1.46 -29.44 -16.68
N GLY A 494 -1.85 -28.44 -17.47
CA GLY A 494 -3.11 -28.45 -18.21
C GLY A 494 -3.21 -29.56 -19.27
N VAL A 495 -2.10 -29.89 -19.94
CA VAL A 495 -2.01 -31.01 -20.89
C VAL A 495 -2.16 -32.34 -20.15
N LYS A 496 -1.43 -32.54 -19.06
CA LYS A 496 -1.44 -33.78 -18.27
C LYS A 496 -2.82 -34.08 -17.66
N ASN A 497 -3.56 -33.03 -17.31
CA ASN A 497 -4.91 -33.14 -16.76
C ASN A 497 -6.02 -33.05 -17.85
N GLU A 498 -5.67 -33.12 -19.13
CA GLU A 498 -6.58 -33.08 -20.28
C GLU A 498 -7.44 -31.79 -20.38
N ILE A 499 -7.00 -30.73 -19.71
CA ILE A 499 -7.68 -29.42 -19.67
C ILE A 499 -7.33 -28.61 -20.93
N VAL A 500 -6.03 -28.59 -21.26
CA VAL A 500 -5.48 -27.82 -22.37
C VAL A 500 -5.55 -28.62 -23.66
N LYS A 501 -6.15 -28.04 -24.68
CA LYS A 501 -6.07 -28.50 -26.07
C LYS A 501 -5.40 -27.41 -26.90
N GLY A 502 -4.53 -27.83 -27.81
CA GLY A 502 -3.90 -26.93 -28.75
C GLY A 502 -4.75 -26.67 -29.99
N PHE A 503 -4.23 -25.81 -30.83
CA PHE A 503 -4.68 -25.67 -32.22
C PHE A 503 -3.96 -26.68 -33.10
N GLY A 504 -4.32 -26.78 -34.34
CA GLY A 504 -3.59 -27.61 -35.31
C GLY A 504 -2.06 -27.29 -35.32
N ASN A 505 -1.24 -28.21 -35.84
CA ASN A 505 0.19 -28.06 -35.96
C ASN A 505 0.98 -27.97 -34.61
N ASN A 506 0.46 -28.58 -33.56
CA ASN A 506 1.08 -28.58 -32.23
C ASN A 506 1.33 -27.16 -31.66
N LEU A 507 0.41 -26.24 -31.90
CA LEU A 507 0.44 -24.88 -31.36
C LEU A 507 -0.52 -24.76 -30.16
N PHE A 508 -0.09 -24.07 -29.10
CA PHE A 508 -0.92 -23.69 -27.96
C PHE A 508 -1.35 -22.22 -27.99
N LYS A 509 -0.50 -21.36 -28.55
CA LYS A 509 -0.66 -19.90 -28.63
C LYS A 509 -0.76 -19.25 -27.25
N PRO A 510 0.29 -19.35 -26.41
CA PRO A 510 0.25 -18.90 -25.01
C PRO A 510 0.01 -17.41 -24.85
N GLU A 511 0.50 -16.57 -25.79
CA GLU A 511 0.41 -15.12 -25.75
C GLU A 511 -0.87 -14.57 -26.43
N ASP A 512 -1.63 -15.40 -27.17
CA ASP A 512 -2.87 -14.97 -27.78
C ASP A 512 -3.95 -14.72 -26.70
N PRO A 513 -4.79 -13.67 -26.83
CA PRO A 513 -5.92 -13.47 -25.93
C PRO A 513 -6.88 -14.66 -25.97
N ILE A 514 -7.27 -15.16 -24.79
CA ILE A 514 -8.23 -16.27 -24.71
C ILE A 514 -9.66 -15.78 -25.01
N GLN A 515 -10.39 -16.55 -25.83
CA GLN A 515 -11.79 -16.30 -26.09
C GLN A 515 -12.67 -16.85 -24.95
N ARG A 516 -13.85 -16.25 -24.76
CA ARG A 516 -14.77 -16.63 -23.68
C ARG A 516 -15.23 -18.09 -23.79
N GLU A 517 -15.49 -18.60 -25.00
CA GLU A 517 -15.84 -20.01 -25.21
C GLU A 517 -14.67 -20.98 -24.93
N GLU A 518 -13.43 -20.57 -25.21
CA GLU A 518 -12.24 -21.36 -24.91
C GLU A 518 -12.00 -21.46 -23.38
N MET A 519 -12.20 -20.33 -22.68
CA MET A 519 -12.12 -20.27 -21.22
C MET A 519 -13.17 -21.18 -20.57
N ALA A 520 -14.42 -21.10 -21.01
CA ALA A 520 -15.50 -21.97 -20.53
C ALA A 520 -15.16 -23.46 -20.73
N ALA A 521 -14.66 -23.82 -21.91
CA ALA A 521 -14.27 -25.19 -22.18
C ALA A 521 -13.11 -25.70 -21.31
N MET A 522 -12.13 -24.84 -20.99
CA MET A 522 -11.03 -25.23 -20.09
C MET A 522 -11.54 -25.45 -18.66
N ILE A 523 -12.43 -24.61 -18.12
CA ILE A 523 -13.06 -24.81 -16.80
C ILE A 523 -13.85 -26.12 -16.80
N SER A 524 -14.69 -26.35 -17.79
CA SER A 524 -15.51 -27.58 -17.87
C SER A 524 -14.67 -28.83 -17.95
N ARG A 525 -13.56 -28.83 -18.72
CA ARG A 525 -12.63 -29.96 -18.77
C ARG A 525 -11.95 -30.18 -17.42
N TYR A 526 -11.56 -29.13 -16.72
CA TYR A 526 -11.03 -29.24 -15.36
C TYR A 526 -12.05 -29.90 -14.42
N VAL A 527 -13.32 -29.43 -14.42
CA VAL A 527 -14.42 -30.02 -13.67
C VAL A 527 -14.54 -31.52 -13.94
N LYS A 528 -14.52 -31.92 -15.23
CA LYS A 528 -14.62 -33.31 -15.66
C LYS A 528 -13.40 -34.13 -15.24
N SER A 529 -12.20 -33.61 -15.42
CA SER A 529 -10.94 -34.32 -15.09
C SER A 529 -10.76 -34.59 -13.60
N LYS A 530 -11.32 -33.72 -12.75
CA LYS A 530 -11.29 -33.83 -11.28
C LYS A 530 -12.54 -34.46 -10.67
N ASN A 531 -13.49 -34.88 -11.49
CA ASN A 531 -14.78 -35.42 -11.06
C ASN A 531 -15.51 -34.46 -10.09
N ILE A 532 -15.40 -33.16 -10.34
CA ILE A 532 -16.08 -32.13 -9.54
C ILE A 532 -17.58 -32.14 -9.89
N THR A 533 -18.42 -32.12 -8.87
CA THR A 533 -19.88 -31.99 -9.07
C THR A 533 -20.27 -30.55 -8.82
N LEU A 534 -20.56 -29.79 -9.87
CA LEU A 534 -21.08 -28.44 -9.74
C LEU A 534 -22.54 -28.46 -9.30
N THR A 535 -22.88 -27.63 -8.32
CA THR A 535 -24.27 -27.48 -7.87
C THR A 535 -25.07 -26.71 -8.92
N LYS A 536 -26.17 -27.26 -9.38
CA LYS A 536 -27.12 -26.53 -10.25
C LYS A 536 -27.86 -25.48 -9.43
N VAL A 537 -27.64 -24.20 -9.73
CA VAL A 537 -28.21 -23.05 -8.99
C VAL A 537 -29.27 -22.29 -9.81
N THR A 538 -29.31 -22.52 -11.11
CA THR A 538 -30.28 -21.89 -12.00
C THR A 538 -30.75 -22.84 -13.10
N GLU A 539 -31.91 -22.58 -13.70
CA GLU A 539 -32.30 -23.25 -14.94
C GLU A 539 -31.45 -22.73 -16.11
N LYS A 540 -31.31 -23.58 -17.14
CA LYS A 540 -30.56 -23.20 -18.35
C LYS A 540 -31.15 -21.94 -18.97
N VAL A 541 -30.34 -20.90 -19.04
CA VAL A 541 -30.68 -19.64 -19.72
C VAL A 541 -30.08 -19.66 -21.11
N VAL A 542 -30.92 -19.65 -22.14
CA VAL A 542 -30.46 -19.60 -23.54
C VAL A 542 -30.01 -18.16 -23.86
N PHE A 543 -28.74 -17.99 -24.21
CA PHE A 543 -28.20 -16.70 -24.58
C PHE A 543 -28.76 -16.19 -25.91
N LYS A 544 -28.97 -14.88 -26.04
CA LYS A 544 -29.50 -14.27 -27.28
C LYS A 544 -28.60 -14.50 -28.49
N ASP A 545 -27.30 -14.69 -28.26
CA ASP A 545 -26.30 -14.99 -29.29
C ASP A 545 -25.89 -16.46 -29.35
N ASP A 546 -26.74 -17.37 -28.85
CA ASP A 546 -26.54 -18.82 -28.82
C ASP A 546 -26.04 -19.39 -30.16
N LYS A 547 -26.58 -18.90 -31.28
CA LYS A 547 -26.18 -19.31 -32.63
C LYS A 547 -24.71 -19.05 -32.96
N ASN A 548 -24.06 -18.12 -32.22
CA ASN A 548 -22.65 -17.77 -32.40
C ASN A 548 -21.74 -18.65 -31.55
N ILE A 549 -22.28 -19.45 -30.62
CA ILE A 549 -21.53 -20.41 -29.82
C ILE A 549 -21.09 -21.57 -30.71
N SER A 550 -19.81 -21.85 -30.70
CA SER A 550 -19.25 -23.02 -31.40
C SER A 550 -19.83 -24.33 -30.85
N ASP A 551 -20.15 -25.27 -31.73
CA ASP A 551 -20.76 -26.57 -31.34
C ASP A 551 -19.90 -27.30 -30.29
N TRP A 552 -18.58 -27.23 -30.41
CA TRP A 552 -17.65 -27.89 -29.50
C TRP A 552 -17.66 -27.32 -28.08
N ALA A 553 -18.10 -26.07 -27.87
CA ALA A 553 -18.12 -25.37 -26.58
C ALA A 553 -19.51 -25.30 -25.95
N ARG A 554 -20.56 -25.58 -26.71
CA ARG A 554 -21.95 -25.37 -26.33
C ARG A 554 -22.33 -26.07 -25.02
N ASP A 555 -22.05 -27.35 -24.91
CA ASP A 555 -22.38 -28.13 -23.71
C ASP A 555 -21.59 -27.66 -22.48
N ASP A 556 -20.34 -27.29 -22.69
CA ASP A 556 -19.45 -26.78 -21.63
C ASP A 556 -19.95 -25.42 -21.07
N ILE A 557 -20.41 -24.53 -21.97
CA ILE A 557 -20.95 -23.22 -21.60
C ILE A 557 -22.23 -23.39 -20.79
N TYR A 558 -23.15 -24.27 -21.24
CA TYR A 558 -24.43 -24.45 -20.55
C TYR A 558 -24.31 -25.21 -19.22
N LEU A 559 -23.35 -26.13 -19.09
CA LEU A 559 -22.99 -26.71 -17.79
C LEU A 559 -22.61 -25.64 -16.78
N LEU A 560 -21.74 -24.70 -17.19
CA LEU A 560 -21.29 -23.61 -16.34
C LEU A 560 -22.36 -22.52 -16.13
N ASN A 561 -23.27 -22.35 -17.06
CA ASN A 561 -24.43 -21.47 -16.90
C ASN A 561 -25.40 -21.99 -15.86
N GLU A 562 -25.80 -23.27 -15.92
CA GLU A 562 -26.69 -23.90 -14.94
C GLU A 562 -26.11 -23.89 -13.52
N SER A 563 -24.78 -23.91 -13.39
CA SER A 563 -24.08 -23.79 -12.11
C SER A 563 -23.84 -22.34 -11.65
N GLY A 564 -24.25 -21.32 -12.42
CA GLY A 564 -24.09 -19.91 -12.09
C GLY A 564 -22.65 -19.39 -12.23
N VAL A 565 -21.70 -20.17 -12.73
CA VAL A 565 -20.34 -19.74 -13.03
C VAL A 565 -20.33 -18.74 -14.19
N ILE A 566 -21.13 -19.01 -15.22
CA ILE A 566 -21.33 -18.12 -16.37
C ILE A 566 -22.74 -17.53 -16.31
N THR A 567 -22.84 -16.19 -16.31
CA THR A 567 -24.14 -15.50 -16.20
C THR A 567 -24.55 -14.73 -17.47
N GLY A 568 -23.66 -14.56 -18.45
CA GLY A 568 -23.85 -13.63 -19.57
C GLY A 568 -23.66 -12.17 -19.14
N ASP A 569 -23.88 -11.25 -20.08
CA ASP A 569 -23.87 -9.81 -19.84
C ASP A 569 -25.29 -9.26 -19.57
N THR A 570 -25.40 -7.95 -19.33
CA THR A 570 -26.68 -7.27 -19.07
C THR A 570 -27.66 -7.32 -20.24
N GLU A 571 -27.15 -7.53 -21.45
CA GLU A 571 -27.95 -7.70 -22.65
C GLU A 571 -28.47 -9.14 -22.85
N GLY A 572 -28.04 -10.08 -22.02
CA GLY A 572 -28.35 -11.51 -22.10
C GLY A 572 -27.57 -12.23 -23.20
N THR A 573 -26.37 -11.74 -23.53
CA THR A 573 -25.43 -12.38 -24.48
C THR A 573 -24.26 -13.02 -23.79
N PHE A 574 -23.67 -14.05 -24.38
CA PHE A 574 -22.47 -14.70 -23.89
C PHE A 574 -21.18 -14.14 -24.53
N ARG A 575 -21.27 -13.69 -25.80
CA ARG A 575 -20.13 -13.18 -26.59
C ARG A 575 -19.00 -14.22 -26.73
N PRO A 576 -19.27 -15.39 -27.33
CA PRO A 576 -18.39 -16.56 -27.26
C PRO A 576 -16.96 -16.31 -27.79
N GLN A 577 -16.83 -15.53 -28.87
CA GLN A 577 -15.59 -15.30 -29.59
C GLN A 577 -14.87 -14.02 -29.16
N ASP A 578 -15.45 -13.24 -28.25
CA ASP A 578 -14.78 -12.09 -27.68
C ASP A 578 -13.64 -12.54 -26.75
N SER A 579 -12.55 -11.80 -26.76
CA SER A 579 -11.50 -11.98 -25.75
C SER A 579 -12.03 -11.60 -24.37
N THR A 580 -11.73 -12.41 -23.36
CA THR A 580 -12.08 -12.07 -21.98
C THR A 580 -11.13 -11.04 -21.40
N ILE A 581 -11.65 -10.17 -20.53
CA ILE A 581 -10.86 -9.23 -19.75
C ILE A 581 -10.56 -9.79 -18.35
N ARG A 582 -9.57 -9.22 -17.68
CA ARG A 582 -9.10 -9.70 -16.36
C ARG A 582 -10.19 -9.63 -15.30
N ALA A 583 -11.02 -8.58 -15.30
CA ALA A 583 -12.18 -8.45 -14.40
C ALA A 583 -13.22 -9.57 -14.60
N GLU A 584 -13.56 -9.89 -15.84
CA GLU A 584 -14.50 -10.99 -16.17
C GLU A 584 -13.93 -12.35 -15.75
N THR A 585 -12.63 -12.57 -16.00
CA THR A 585 -11.93 -13.81 -15.60
C THR A 585 -11.94 -13.98 -14.08
N ALA A 586 -11.62 -12.92 -13.34
CA ALA A 586 -11.65 -12.96 -11.87
C ALA A 586 -13.05 -13.31 -11.34
N ALA A 587 -14.08 -12.65 -11.83
CA ALA A 587 -15.44 -12.92 -11.40
C ALA A 587 -15.90 -14.36 -11.73
N MET A 588 -15.49 -14.90 -12.87
CA MET A 588 -15.85 -16.26 -13.28
C MET A 588 -15.13 -17.33 -12.43
N ILE A 589 -13.84 -17.17 -12.19
CA ILE A 589 -13.07 -18.10 -11.34
C ILE A 589 -13.53 -18.03 -9.88
N ASP A 590 -13.82 -16.86 -9.33
CA ASP A 590 -14.34 -16.71 -7.97
C ASP A 590 -15.72 -17.40 -7.81
N ARG A 591 -16.64 -17.26 -8.79
CA ARG A 591 -17.91 -17.99 -8.79
C ARG A 591 -17.70 -19.49 -8.91
N PHE A 592 -16.78 -19.93 -9.75
CA PHE A 592 -16.43 -21.33 -9.89
C PHE A 592 -15.95 -21.92 -8.54
N LEU A 593 -15.06 -21.24 -7.83
CA LEU A 593 -14.55 -21.70 -6.54
C LEU A 593 -15.61 -21.71 -5.42
N LYS A 594 -16.59 -20.80 -5.48
CA LYS A 594 -17.69 -20.77 -4.51
C LYS A 594 -18.75 -21.86 -4.74
N ASN A 595 -18.79 -22.40 -5.93
CA ASN A 595 -19.79 -23.41 -6.33
C ASN A 595 -19.21 -24.85 -6.38
N ASN A 596 -17.96 -24.99 -6.01
CA ASN A 596 -17.19 -26.24 -6.02
C ASN A 596 -17.06 -26.88 -4.62
#